data_223c10e2103a661eb6a74daca859839a
#
_entry.id   223c10e2103a661eb6a74daca859839a
#
_cell.length_a   1.000
_cell.length_b   1.000
_cell.length_c   1.000
_cell.angle_alpha   90.00
_cell.angle_beta   90.00
_cell.angle_gamma   90.00
#
_symmetry.space_group_name_H-M   'P 1'
#
loop_
_entity.id
_entity.type
_entity.pdbx_description
1 polymer ?
#
loop_
_entity_poly.entity_id
_entity_poly.type
_entity_poly.pdbx_seq_one_letter_code
_entity_poly.pdbx_strand_id
1 'polypeptide(L)'
;MNKVLEDGFRIKTLLGGTVKVKELLAEGGQGGVYRADYNGQEKALKWYKKGSLGENPTAFYENIKQNVMRGTPSKEFLWPLDITEWVDGTFGYIMDLRPDGYYEVTEYMLCHVRFKSYRAIIDAAMKIVSAFRILHNKGYSYQDLNDGNFFINPQNGDVRICDNDNVAPDGTETGIIGKPRYMAPEIVLHKNKPDSLSDRFSMSLILYILFCLNHPLEGKRYLVSGLTPALQEKLYGSEPLFIMDPDDDSNGPHSVIHKNSIVVWNCLPDYMRDIFVKAFSRNAFQKPSTRPKEIDWLNALTRFRSEIVTCQCGNEVFTQNGEARKCEECGRKTNIPFKLVLSRYSIPAIKNSRIYRCQLGVCDAEDALTPVAQVVEKKDSGALGIRNKSEKRWDAITTKGTARKVAPEEVIPLKDGITFNIGDASVAIKAN
;
A
#
# COMPACT_ATOMS: atom_id res chain seq x y z
N MET A 1 -10.50 -21.62 -30.40
CA MET A 1 -10.10 -22.13 -29.08
C MET A 1 -8.70 -21.60 -28.78
N ASN A 2 -8.50 -20.85 -27.73
CA ASN A 2 -7.16 -20.46 -27.32
C ASN A 2 -6.46 -21.71 -26.80
N LYS A 3 -5.36 -22.11 -27.45
CA LYS A 3 -4.60 -23.30 -27.08
C LYS A 3 -3.93 -23.02 -25.73
N VAL A 4 -4.31 -23.76 -24.71
CA VAL A 4 -3.57 -23.79 -23.43
C VAL A 4 -2.17 -24.28 -23.75
N LEU A 5 -1.13 -23.63 -23.23
CA LEU A 5 0.23 -24.06 -23.42
C LEU A 5 0.41 -25.44 -22.76
N GLU A 6 0.95 -26.38 -23.48
CA GLU A 6 1.21 -27.75 -22.98
C GLU A 6 2.47 -27.78 -22.10
N ASP A 7 2.50 -28.69 -21.12
CA ASP A 7 3.71 -28.96 -20.36
C ASP A 7 4.88 -29.31 -21.29
N GLY A 8 6.05 -28.74 -20.97
CA GLY A 8 7.26 -28.93 -21.78
C GLY A 8 7.39 -27.99 -22.97
N PHE A 9 6.36 -27.17 -23.30
CA PHE A 9 6.46 -26.19 -24.39
C PHE A 9 7.59 -25.19 -24.10
N ARG A 10 8.43 -24.91 -25.12
CA ARG A 10 9.60 -24.06 -25.00
C ARG A 10 9.45 -22.81 -25.85
N ILE A 11 9.76 -21.64 -25.26
CA ILE A 11 9.68 -20.35 -25.92
C ILE A 11 10.98 -19.59 -25.67
N LYS A 12 11.53 -18.99 -26.71
CA LYS A 12 12.67 -18.07 -26.57
C LYS A 12 12.23 -16.71 -26.03
N THR A 13 13.15 -16.00 -25.40
CA THR A 13 12.91 -14.67 -24.81
C THR A 13 13.85 -13.63 -25.39
N LEU A 14 13.50 -12.36 -25.24
CA LEU A 14 14.24 -11.22 -25.78
C LEU A 14 15.68 -11.16 -25.28
N LEU A 15 15.92 -11.47 -24.00
CA LEU A 15 17.26 -11.45 -23.40
C LEU A 15 18.08 -12.72 -23.68
N GLY A 16 17.63 -13.56 -24.62
CA GLY A 16 18.34 -14.76 -25.06
C GLY A 16 18.13 -15.99 -24.16
N GLY A 17 17.18 -15.91 -23.22
CA GLY A 17 16.77 -17.05 -22.39
C GLY A 17 15.83 -17.99 -23.11
N THR A 18 15.50 -19.10 -22.44
CA THR A 18 14.44 -20.04 -22.84
C THR A 18 13.55 -20.31 -21.63
N VAL A 19 12.24 -20.14 -21.83
CA VAL A 19 11.25 -20.54 -20.84
C VAL A 19 10.64 -21.88 -21.23
N LYS A 20 10.57 -22.82 -20.29
CA LYS A 20 9.89 -24.11 -20.42
C LYS A 20 8.65 -24.10 -19.56
N VAL A 21 7.48 -24.19 -20.16
CA VAL A 21 6.18 -24.27 -19.48
C VAL A 21 6.10 -25.53 -18.64
N LYS A 22 5.51 -25.47 -17.46
CA LYS A 22 5.22 -26.61 -16.60
C LYS A 22 3.70 -26.75 -16.44
N GLU A 23 3.10 -26.07 -15.47
CA GLU A 23 1.69 -26.20 -15.13
C GLU A 23 0.96 -24.86 -15.17
N LEU A 24 -0.34 -24.88 -15.47
CA LEU A 24 -1.22 -23.73 -15.39
C LEU A 24 -1.54 -23.44 -13.92
N LEU A 25 -1.22 -22.22 -13.45
CA LEU A 25 -1.49 -21.75 -12.08
C LEU A 25 -2.83 -21.02 -11.97
N ALA A 26 -3.15 -20.18 -12.96
CA ALA A 26 -4.37 -19.41 -13.00
C ALA A 26 -4.72 -19.05 -14.44
N GLU A 27 -6.03 -18.85 -14.70
CA GLU A 27 -6.53 -18.37 -15.99
C GLU A 27 -7.48 -17.20 -15.78
N GLY A 28 -7.30 -16.12 -16.54
CA GLY A 28 -8.11 -14.91 -16.52
C GLY A 28 -8.60 -14.49 -17.90
N GLY A 29 -9.22 -13.31 -17.95
CA GLY A 29 -9.74 -12.74 -19.20
C GLY A 29 -8.67 -12.51 -20.26
N GLN A 30 -7.52 -11.98 -19.88
CA GLN A 30 -6.43 -11.64 -20.80
C GLN A 30 -5.51 -12.82 -21.15
N GLY A 31 -5.39 -13.84 -20.28
CA GLY A 31 -4.45 -14.92 -20.49
C GLY A 31 -4.38 -15.92 -19.35
N GLY A 32 -3.36 -16.77 -19.41
CA GLY A 32 -3.03 -17.73 -18.35
C GLY A 32 -1.69 -17.42 -17.70
N VAL A 33 -1.57 -17.71 -16.43
CA VAL A 33 -0.31 -17.68 -15.67
C VAL A 33 0.15 -19.11 -15.45
N TYR A 34 1.35 -19.41 -15.87
CA TYR A 34 1.95 -20.74 -15.79
C TYR A 34 3.15 -20.73 -14.86
N ARG A 35 3.34 -21.82 -14.11
CA ARG A 35 4.65 -22.13 -13.56
C ARG A 35 5.56 -22.51 -14.72
N ALA A 36 6.76 -22.00 -14.74
CA ALA A 36 7.72 -22.25 -15.81
C ALA A 36 9.14 -22.36 -15.26
N ASP A 37 9.99 -23.07 -15.98
CA ASP A 37 11.43 -23.02 -15.78
C ASP A 37 12.01 -21.98 -16.73
N TYR A 38 12.66 -20.97 -16.18
CA TYR A 38 13.39 -19.95 -16.92
C TYR A 38 14.87 -20.01 -16.56
N ASN A 39 15.68 -20.55 -17.47
CA ASN A 39 17.12 -20.73 -17.29
C ASN A 39 17.49 -21.48 -16.00
N GLY A 40 16.76 -22.53 -15.65
CA GLY A 40 16.99 -23.35 -14.46
C GLY A 40 16.39 -22.81 -13.17
N GLN A 41 15.64 -21.71 -13.24
CA GLN A 41 14.93 -21.12 -12.10
C GLN A 41 13.41 -21.23 -12.29
N GLU A 42 12.69 -21.54 -11.22
CA GLU A 42 11.23 -21.47 -11.25
C GLU A 42 10.76 -20.03 -11.28
N LYS A 43 9.93 -19.70 -12.27
CA LYS A 43 9.33 -18.40 -12.51
C LYS A 43 7.86 -18.56 -12.91
N ALA A 44 7.13 -17.45 -12.99
CA ALA A 44 5.82 -17.39 -13.59
C ALA A 44 5.94 -16.87 -15.03
N LEU A 45 5.17 -17.47 -15.94
CA LEU A 45 4.95 -17.00 -17.30
C LEU A 45 3.50 -16.52 -17.41
N LYS A 46 3.26 -15.24 -17.60
CA LYS A 46 1.95 -14.72 -18.03
C LYS A 46 1.90 -14.80 -19.55
N TRP A 47 0.96 -15.60 -20.08
CA TRP A 47 0.78 -15.83 -21.51
C TRP A 47 -0.55 -15.26 -21.97
N TYR A 48 -0.55 -14.35 -22.92
CA TYR A 48 -1.77 -13.68 -23.38
C TYR A 48 -2.60 -14.55 -24.32
N LYS A 49 -3.91 -14.39 -24.27
CA LYS A 49 -4.82 -14.97 -25.24
C LYS A 49 -4.76 -14.17 -26.54
N LYS A 50 -4.80 -14.86 -27.67
CA LYS A 50 -4.89 -14.23 -28.97
C LYS A 50 -6.19 -13.40 -29.03
N GLY A 51 -6.09 -12.10 -29.33
CA GLY A 51 -7.21 -11.16 -29.37
C GLY A 51 -7.49 -10.43 -28.06
N SER A 52 -6.75 -10.72 -26.94
CA SER A 52 -6.87 -9.97 -25.68
C SER A 52 -5.85 -8.83 -25.53
N LEU A 53 -5.04 -8.59 -26.55
CA LEU A 53 -3.93 -7.62 -26.53
C LEU A 53 -4.36 -6.18 -26.89
N GLY A 54 -5.67 -5.89 -26.92
CA GLY A 54 -6.19 -4.58 -27.27
C GLY A 54 -6.09 -4.27 -28.78
N GLU A 55 -6.28 -3.01 -29.13
CA GLU A 55 -6.28 -2.54 -30.54
C GLU A 55 -4.87 -2.46 -31.14
N ASN A 56 -3.84 -2.26 -30.28
CA ASN A 56 -2.44 -2.15 -30.72
C ASN A 56 -1.52 -3.11 -29.96
N PRO A 57 -1.51 -4.42 -30.34
CA PRO A 57 -0.67 -5.44 -29.69
C PRO A 57 0.82 -5.14 -29.73
N THR A 58 1.29 -4.48 -30.79
CA THR A 58 2.72 -4.13 -30.93
C THR A 58 3.12 -3.05 -29.94
N ALA A 59 2.31 -2.02 -29.74
CA ALA A 59 2.58 -0.99 -28.74
C ALA A 59 2.58 -1.57 -27.32
N PHE A 60 1.66 -2.48 -27.03
CA PHE A 60 1.59 -3.17 -25.75
C PHE A 60 2.84 -4.04 -25.51
N TYR A 61 3.31 -4.79 -26.52
CA TYR A 61 4.57 -5.53 -26.46
C TYR A 61 5.76 -4.63 -26.17
N GLU A 62 5.89 -3.52 -26.91
CA GLU A 62 6.99 -2.56 -26.72
C GLU A 62 6.95 -1.89 -25.33
N ASN A 63 5.76 -1.62 -24.76
CA ASN A 63 5.63 -1.11 -23.39
C ASN A 63 6.20 -2.10 -22.37
N ILE A 64 5.81 -3.39 -22.44
CA ILE A 64 6.34 -4.44 -21.55
C ILE A 64 7.85 -4.61 -21.73
N LYS A 65 8.34 -4.60 -22.96
CA LYS A 65 9.77 -4.67 -23.27
C LYS A 65 10.54 -3.50 -22.65
N GLN A 66 9.99 -2.27 -22.71
CA GLN A 66 10.58 -1.13 -22.03
C GLN A 66 10.58 -1.32 -20.49
N ASN A 67 9.53 -1.88 -19.93
CA ASN A 67 9.46 -2.19 -18.49
C ASN A 67 10.52 -3.22 -18.09
N VAL A 68 10.75 -4.27 -18.88
CA VAL A 68 11.86 -5.23 -18.68
C VAL A 68 13.21 -4.51 -18.64
N MET A 69 13.47 -3.63 -19.62
CA MET A 69 14.76 -2.93 -19.73
C MET A 69 15.00 -1.93 -18.59
N ARG A 70 13.94 -1.35 -18.02
CA ARG A 70 14.03 -0.39 -16.92
C ARG A 70 14.23 -1.06 -15.55
N GLY A 71 13.79 -2.31 -15.41
CA GLY A 71 13.80 -3.05 -14.15
C GLY A 71 12.70 -2.61 -13.18
N THR A 72 12.57 -3.36 -12.08
CA THR A 72 11.52 -3.11 -11.08
C THR A 72 11.67 -1.76 -10.39
N PRO A 73 10.56 -1.01 -10.19
CA PRO A 73 10.57 0.20 -9.37
C PRO A 73 10.91 -0.08 -7.90
N SER A 74 10.31 -1.13 -7.35
CA SER A 74 10.57 -1.61 -5.99
C SER A 74 10.29 -3.12 -5.89
N LYS A 75 10.74 -3.74 -4.79
CA LYS A 75 10.60 -5.19 -4.54
C LYS A 75 9.16 -5.67 -4.34
N GLU A 76 8.23 -4.76 -4.12
CA GLU A 76 6.82 -5.07 -3.95
C GLU A 76 6.15 -5.49 -5.27
N PHE A 77 6.68 -5.03 -6.41
CA PHE A 77 6.15 -5.38 -7.72
C PHE A 77 6.69 -6.73 -8.23
N LEU A 78 5.80 -7.64 -8.62
CA LEU A 78 6.13 -8.83 -9.41
C LEU A 78 6.37 -8.39 -10.87
N TRP A 79 7.53 -7.81 -11.11
CA TRP A 79 7.85 -7.07 -12.32
C TRP A 79 8.20 -7.99 -13.50
N PRO A 80 7.91 -7.60 -14.76
CA PRO A 80 8.41 -8.30 -15.93
C PRO A 80 9.94 -8.37 -15.92
N LEU A 81 10.48 -9.59 -15.89
CA LEU A 81 11.93 -9.88 -15.90
C LEU A 81 12.46 -10.07 -17.31
N ASP A 82 11.63 -10.64 -18.18
CA ASP A 82 11.93 -10.86 -19.61
C ASP A 82 10.60 -11.01 -20.36
N ILE A 83 10.62 -10.86 -21.68
CA ILE A 83 9.46 -11.00 -22.56
C ILE A 83 9.76 -12.06 -23.62
N THR A 84 8.78 -12.88 -23.97
CA THR A 84 8.95 -13.92 -25.00
C THR A 84 8.99 -13.33 -26.40
N GLU A 85 9.55 -14.08 -27.34
CA GLU A 85 9.29 -13.85 -28.75
C GLU A 85 7.78 -14.05 -29.06
N TRP A 86 7.35 -13.49 -30.19
CA TRP A 86 6.00 -13.72 -30.69
C TRP A 86 5.82 -15.15 -31.18
N VAL A 87 4.73 -15.80 -30.76
CA VAL A 87 4.35 -17.16 -31.21
C VAL A 87 2.86 -17.13 -31.56
N ASP A 88 2.53 -17.53 -32.78
CA ASP A 88 1.15 -17.62 -33.29
C ASP A 88 0.31 -16.34 -33.10
N GLY A 89 0.97 -15.15 -33.13
CA GLY A 89 0.32 -13.86 -33.01
C GLY A 89 -0.03 -13.47 -31.56
N THR A 90 0.65 -14.07 -30.58
CA THR A 90 0.62 -13.71 -29.16
C THR A 90 2.01 -13.84 -28.55
N PHE A 91 2.15 -13.44 -27.29
CA PHE A 91 3.39 -13.49 -26.53
C PHE A 91 3.09 -13.59 -25.03
N GLY A 92 4.12 -13.64 -24.21
CA GLY A 92 4.03 -13.59 -22.76
C GLY A 92 5.24 -12.91 -22.13
N TYR A 93 5.23 -12.76 -20.83
CA TYR A 93 6.38 -12.28 -20.09
C TYR A 93 6.64 -13.12 -18.84
N ILE A 94 7.90 -13.10 -18.41
CA ILE A 94 8.38 -13.83 -17.24
C ILE A 94 8.42 -12.89 -16.06
N MET A 95 7.97 -13.35 -14.90
CA MET A 95 8.04 -12.64 -13.62
C MET A 95 8.35 -13.62 -12.48
N ASP A 96 8.64 -13.10 -11.30
CA ASP A 96 8.76 -13.95 -10.13
C ASP A 96 7.44 -14.64 -9.78
N LEU A 97 7.53 -15.86 -9.25
CA LEU A 97 6.38 -16.53 -8.67
C LEU A 97 5.90 -15.76 -7.43
N ARG A 98 4.58 -15.70 -7.27
CA ARG A 98 4.00 -15.26 -6.00
C ARG A 98 4.44 -16.22 -4.89
N PRO A 99 5.02 -15.71 -3.80
CA PRO A 99 5.37 -16.56 -2.67
C PRO A 99 4.15 -17.18 -2.00
N ASP A 100 4.31 -18.35 -1.40
CA ASP A 100 3.25 -18.98 -0.61
C ASP A 100 2.84 -18.14 0.60
N GLY A 101 1.58 -18.25 1.00
CA GLY A 101 1.03 -17.52 2.14
C GLY A 101 0.68 -16.05 1.87
N TYR A 102 0.62 -15.67 0.59
CA TYR A 102 0.09 -14.37 0.15
C TYR A 102 -1.28 -14.56 -0.50
N TYR A 103 -2.24 -13.74 -0.11
CA TYR A 103 -3.64 -13.82 -0.52
C TYR A 103 -4.11 -12.50 -1.13
N GLU A 104 -5.01 -12.58 -2.09
CA GLU A 104 -5.64 -11.40 -2.71
C GLU A 104 -6.46 -10.60 -1.70
N VAL A 105 -6.61 -9.30 -1.93
CA VAL A 105 -7.43 -8.43 -1.07
C VAL A 105 -8.87 -8.93 -0.98
N THR A 106 -9.40 -9.52 -2.04
CA THR A 106 -10.73 -10.13 -2.07
C THR A 106 -10.92 -11.21 -1.01
N GLU A 107 -9.90 -12.04 -0.72
CA GLU A 107 -9.97 -13.10 0.31
C GLU A 107 -10.17 -12.54 1.72
N TYR A 108 -9.61 -11.34 1.98
CA TYR A 108 -9.82 -10.62 3.24
C TYR A 108 -11.23 -10.01 3.31
N MET A 109 -11.72 -9.44 2.20
CA MET A 109 -13.10 -8.92 2.10
C MET A 109 -14.15 -10.00 2.36
N LEU A 110 -13.92 -11.21 1.83
CA LEU A 110 -14.76 -12.37 2.02
C LEU A 110 -14.58 -13.04 3.39
N CYS A 111 -13.65 -12.54 4.21
CA CYS A 111 -13.28 -13.11 5.51
C CYS A 111 -12.76 -14.56 5.46
N HIS A 112 -12.31 -15.04 4.30
CA HIS A 112 -11.67 -16.35 4.14
C HIS A 112 -10.28 -16.34 4.79
N VAL A 113 -9.59 -15.19 4.74
CA VAL A 113 -8.30 -14.97 5.38
C VAL A 113 -8.40 -13.78 6.35
N ARG A 114 -7.70 -13.89 7.48
CA ARG A 114 -7.65 -12.82 8.48
C ARG A 114 -6.22 -12.40 8.78
N PHE A 115 -6.01 -11.11 8.92
CA PHE A 115 -4.73 -10.60 9.40
C PHE A 115 -4.48 -11.05 10.84
N LYS A 116 -3.22 -11.38 11.12
CA LYS A 116 -2.76 -11.75 12.47
C LYS A 116 -2.92 -10.61 13.47
N SER A 117 -2.81 -9.37 13.01
CA SER A 117 -2.84 -8.17 13.82
C SER A 117 -3.28 -6.97 13.00
N TYR A 118 -3.78 -5.94 13.66
CA TYR A 118 -4.11 -4.66 13.01
C TYR A 118 -2.85 -3.97 12.48
N ARG A 119 -1.72 -4.16 13.16
CA ARG A 119 -0.40 -3.72 12.67
C ARG A 119 -0.05 -4.30 11.29
N ALA A 120 -0.38 -5.57 11.03
CA ALA A 120 -0.11 -6.18 9.74
C ALA A 120 -0.92 -5.51 8.62
N ILE A 121 -2.16 -5.07 8.89
CA ILE A 121 -2.97 -4.28 7.94
C ILE A 121 -2.27 -2.96 7.63
N ILE A 122 -1.83 -2.24 8.67
CA ILE A 122 -1.18 -0.95 8.50
C ILE A 122 0.17 -1.11 7.78
N ASP A 123 0.94 -2.14 8.11
CA ASP A 123 2.23 -2.44 7.46
C ASP A 123 2.03 -2.74 5.96
N ALA A 124 0.94 -3.44 5.59
CA ALA A 124 0.56 -3.65 4.19
C ALA A 124 0.19 -2.32 3.49
N ALA A 125 -0.65 -1.51 4.12
CA ALA A 125 -1.03 -0.20 3.60
C ALA A 125 0.19 0.71 3.38
N MET A 126 1.12 0.75 4.34
CA MET A 126 2.37 1.51 4.23
C MET A 126 3.22 1.06 3.03
N LYS A 127 3.35 -0.26 2.81
CA LYS A 127 4.13 -0.80 1.68
C LYS A 127 3.47 -0.51 0.34
N ILE A 128 2.14 -0.65 0.24
CA ILE A 128 1.40 -0.28 -0.97
C ILE A 128 1.68 1.19 -1.31
N VAL A 129 1.44 2.10 -0.38
CA VAL A 129 1.63 3.54 -0.62
C VAL A 129 3.09 3.87 -0.96
N SER A 130 4.05 3.24 -0.29
CA SER A 130 5.48 3.45 -0.57
C SER A 130 5.85 2.98 -1.97
N ALA A 131 5.36 1.81 -2.40
CA ALA A 131 5.59 1.27 -3.73
C ALA A 131 5.04 2.21 -4.83
N PHE A 132 3.81 2.73 -4.65
CA PHE A 132 3.23 3.69 -5.58
C PHE A 132 3.94 5.04 -5.58
N ARG A 133 4.41 5.51 -4.43
CA ARG A 133 5.23 6.72 -4.36
C ARG A 133 6.52 6.60 -5.18
N ILE A 134 7.20 5.46 -5.08
CA ILE A 134 8.41 5.18 -5.87
C ILE A 134 8.07 5.10 -7.37
N LEU A 135 6.99 4.41 -7.74
CA LEU A 135 6.53 4.30 -9.12
C LEU A 135 6.24 5.68 -9.74
N HIS A 136 5.41 6.49 -9.06
CA HIS A 136 5.02 7.82 -9.52
C HIS A 136 6.21 8.79 -9.59
N ASN A 137 7.14 8.72 -8.62
CA ASN A 137 8.37 9.53 -8.66
C ASN A 137 9.30 9.18 -9.83
N LYS A 138 9.22 7.94 -10.34
CA LYS A 138 9.93 7.53 -11.56
C LYS A 138 9.20 7.94 -12.85
N GLY A 139 8.08 8.64 -12.75
CA GLY A 139 7.30 9.14 -13.89
C GLY A 139 6.40 8.10 -14.54
N TYR A 140 5.91 7.11 -13.79
CA TYR A 140 5.03 6.06 -14.26
C TYR A 140 3.69 6.08 -13.54
N SER A 141 2.64 5.60 -14.21
CA SER A 141 1.35 5.25 -13.62
C SER A 141 1.04 3.77 -13.83
N TYR A 142 0.25 3.20 -12.90
CA TYR A 142 -0.08 1.77 -12.90
C TYR A 142 -1.28 1.43 -13.80
N GLN A 143 -2.30 2.29 -13.80
CA GLN A 143 -3.47 2.35 -14.68
C GLN A 143 -4.57 1.31 -14.45
N ASP A 144 -4.28 0.11 -13.92
CA ASP A 144 -5.28 -0.95 -13.66
C ASP A 144 -5.23 -1.44 -12.22
N LEU A 145 -5.34 -0.52 -11.26
CA LEU A 145 -5.44 -0.90 -9.86
C LEU A 145 -6.80 -1.55 -9.58
N ASN A 146 -6.75 -2.77 -9.04
CA ASN A 146 -7.93 -3.46 -8.50
C ASN A 146 -7.53 -4.42 -7.37
N ASP A 147 -8.49 -4.95 -6.64
CA ASP A 147 -8.27 -5.81 -5.47
C ASP A 147 -7.57 -7.14 -5.77
N GLY A 148 -7.68 -7.65 -6.99
CA GLY A 148 -7.00 -8.87 -7.45
C GLY A 148 -5.51 -8.67 -7.75
N ASN A 149 -5.02 -7.43 -7.79
CA ASN A 149 -3.61 -7.14 -8.12
C ASN A 149 -2.71 -7.05 -6.88
N PHE A 150 -3.28 -7.10 -5.67
CA PHE A 150 -2.55 -7.02 -4.42
C PHE A 150 -2.60 -8.32 -3.66
N PHE A 151 -1.45 -8.95 -3.48
CA PHE A 151 -1.25 -10.14 -2.68
C PHE A 151 -0.56 -9.77 -1.37
N ILE A 152 -1.18 -10.10 -0.23
CA ILE A 152 -0.72 -9.69 1.09
C ILE A 152 -0.48 -10.90 1.96
N ASN A 153 0.64 -10.91 2.68
CA ASN A 153 0.92 -11.89 3.72
C ASN A 153 0.25 -11.45 5.03
N PRO A 154 -0.73 -12.20 5.55
CA PRO A 154 -1.49 -11.79 6.74
C PRO A 154 -0.68 -11.79 8.04
N GLN A 155 0.48 -12.46 8.07
CA GLN A 155 1.30 -12.57 9.28
C GLN A 155 2.10 -11.29 9.56
N ASN A 156 2.53 -10.58 8.50
CA ASN A 156 3.47 -9.47 8.62
C ASN A 156 3.14 -8.26 7.73
N GLY A 157 2.04 -8.31 6.97
CA GLY A 157 1.67 -7.24 6.04
C GLY A 157 2.68 -7.05 4.91
N ASP A 158 3.42 -8.10 4.50
CA ASP A 158 4.23 -8.00 3.28
C ASP A 158 3.35 -8.04 2.05
N VAL A 159 3.75 -7.34 0.98
CA VAL A 159 2.92 -7.11 -0.21
C VAL A 159 3.65 -7.55 -1.47
N ARG A 160 2.90 -8.14 -2.39
CA ARG A 160 3.30 -8.32 -3.80
C ARG A 160 2.21 -7.74 -4.69
N ILE A 161 2.62 -6.92 -5.65
CA ILE A 161 1.75 -6.26 -6.63
C ILE A 161 2.00 -6.92 -7.98
N CYS A 162 0.97 -7.49 -8.57
CA CYS A 162 1.04 -8.18 -9.86
C CYS A 162 0.38 -7.37 -10.98
N ASP A 163 0.30 -7.94 -12.18
CA ASP A 163 -0.29 -7.33 -13.38
C ASP A 163 0.32 -5.96 -13.72
N ASN A 164 1.68 -5.92 -13.70
CA ASN A 164 2.46 -4.72 -13.93
C ASN A 164 2.70 -4.43 -15.43
N ASP A 165 2.06 -5.16 -16.31
CA ASP A 165 2.11 -5.02 -17.77
C ASP A 165 1.43 -3.74 -18.28
N ASN A 166 0.49 -3.19 -17.50
CA ASN A 166 -0.17 -1.92 -17.78
C ASN A 166 0.61 -0.68 -17.29
N VAL A 167 1.68 -0.88 -16.55
CA VAL A 167 2.52 0.24 -16.12
C VAL A 167 3.14 0.92 -17.33
N ALA A 168 2.93 2.23 -17.45
CA ALA A 168 3.40 3.05 -18.56
C ALA A 168 3.86 4.43 -18.08
N PRO A 169 4.58 5.19 -18.90
CA PRO A 169 4.89 6.59 -18.61
C PRO A 169 3.63 7.37 -18.26
N ASP A 170 3.71 8.23 -17.27
CA ASP A 170 2.57 9.00 -16.73
C ASP A 170 1.81 9.74 -17.83
N GLY A 171 0.47 9.60 -17.84
CA GLY A 171 -0.40 10.17 -18.88
C GLY A 171 -0.36 9.45 -20.25
N THR A 172 0.33 8.30 -20.36
CA THR A 172 0.31 7.46 -21.58
C THR A 172 -0.77 6.39 -21.45
N GLU A 173 -1.60 6.23 -22.47
CA GLU A 173 -2.64 5.21 -22.52
C GLU A 173 -2.10 3.91 -23.11
N THR A 174 -2.28 2.79 -22.38
CA THR A 174 -1.85 1.45 -22.84
C THR A 174 -2.90 0.75 -23.71
N GLY A 175 -4.11 1.30 -23.83
CA GLY A 175 -5.23 0.70 -24.53
C GLY A 175 -5.97 -0.38 -23.73
N ILE A 176 -5.55 -0.65 -22.49
CA ILE A 176 -6.26 -1.53 -21.56
C ILE A 176 -7.11 -0.67 -20.62
N ILE A 177 -8.41 -0.95 -20.60
CA ILE A 177 -9.36 -0.25 -19.75
C ILE A 177 -9.51 -1.06 -18.46
N GLY A 178 -9.26 -0.42 -17.33
CA GLY A 178 -9.48 -0.99 -16.01
C GLY A 178 -10.97 -1.26 -15.71
N LYS A 179 -11.24 -1.84 -14.57
CA LYS A 179 -12.62 -2.09 -14.11
C LYS A 179 -13.23 -0.79 -13.58
N PRO A 180 -14.40 -0.32 -14.08
CA PRO A 180 -15.02 0.96 -13.66
C PRO A 180 -15.14 1.13 -12.14
N ARG A 181 -15.36 0.04 -11.42
CA ARG A 181 -15.45 -0.01 -9.96
C ARG A 181 -14.21 0.53 -9.24
N TYR A 182 -13.02 0.42 -9.88
CA TYR A 182 -11.74 0.84 -9.28
C TYR A 182 -11.16 2.08 -9.94
N MET A 183 -11.74 2.51 -11.07
CA MET A 183 -11.26 3.65 -11.85
C MET A 183 -11.67 4.97 -11.22
N ALA A 184 -10.81 5.98 -11.36
CA ALA A 184 -11.16 7.34 -10.99
C ALA A 184 -12.32 7.89 -11.83
N PRO A 185 -13.19 8.75 -11.28
CA PRO A 185 -14.38 9.23 -11.97
C PRO A 185 -14.12 9.85 -13.35
N GLU A 186 -13.04 10.61 -13.49
CA GLU A 186 -12.63 11.22 -14.74
C GLU A 186 -12.22 10.19 -15.81
N ILE A 187 -11.73 9.01 -15.38
CA ILE A 187 -11.35 7.92 -16.27
C ILE A 187 -12.61 7.15 -16.69
N VAL A 188 -13.53 6.86 -15.75
CA VAL A 188 -14.84 6.25 -16.06
C VAL A 188 -15.61 7.07 -17.12
N LEU A 189 -15.51 8.39 -17.04
CA LEU A 189 -16.16 9.33 -17.95
C LEU A 189 -15.36 9.62 -19.23
N HIS A 190 -14.22 8.95 -19.44
CA HIS A 190 -13.31 9.20 -20.57
C HIS A 190 -12.92 10.68 -20.76
N LYS A 191 -12.86 11.45 -19.65
CA LYS A 191 -12.45 12.86 -19.68
C LYS A 191 -10.94 13.03 -19.67
N ASN A 192 -10.23 12.10 -19.04
CA ASN A 192 -8.78 12.10 -18.92
C ASN A 192 -8.22 10.71 -19.29
N LYS A 193 -6.94 10.66 -19.60
CA LYS A 193 -6.18 9.42 -19.68
C LYS A 193 -5.71 9.00 -18.29
N PRO A 194 -5.49 7.69 -18.05
CA PRO A 194 -4.91 7.22 -16.80
C PRO A 194 -3.55 7.87 -16.51
N ASP A 195 -3.37 8.32 -15.28
CA ASP A 195 -2.17 8.99 -14.79
C ASP A 195 -1.96 8.72 -13.29
N SER A 196 -0.91 9.27 -12.72
CA SER A 196 -0.61 9.15 -11.29
C SER A 196 -1.70 9.77 -10.39
N LEU A 197 -2.49 10.72 -10.89
CA LEU A 197 -3.60 11.30 -10.13
C LEU A 197 -4.80 10.34 -10.10
N SER A 198 -5.07 9.62 -11.18
CA SER A 198 -6.08 8.57 -11.20
C SER A 198 -5.64 7.37 -10.34
N ASP A 199 -4.36 7.00 -10.35
CA ASP A 199 -3.81 5.98 -9.47
C ASP A 199 -3.98 6.33 -7.98
N ARG A 200 -3.84 7.62 -7.60
CA ARG A 200 -4.10 8.07 -6.20
C ARG A 200 -5.53 7.81 -5.75
N PHE A 201 -6.50 7.96 -6.65
CA PHE A 201 -7.89 7.59 -6.35
C PHE A 201 -8.00 6.09 -6.09
N SER A 202 -7.55 5.27 -7.04
CA SER A 202 -7.65 3.81 -6.97
C SER A 202 -6.86 3.24 -5.80
N MET A 203 -5.67 3.79 -5.50
CA MET A 203 -4.89 3.45 -4.31
C MET A 203 -5.66 3.77 -3.02
N SER A 204 -6.26 4.96 -2.91
CA SER A 204 -7.07 5.34 -1.75
C SER A 204 -8.28 4.42 -1.58
N LEU A 205 -8.86 3.96 -2.69
CA LEU A 205 -9.95 3.00 -2.71
C LEU A 205 -9.50 1.63 -2.17
N ILE A 206 -8.35 1.11 -2.62
CA ILE A 206 -7.77 -0.14 -2.09
C ILE A 206 -7.46 -0.01 -0.60
N LEU A 207 -6.91 1.13 -0.15
CA LEU A 207 -6.68 1.37 1.27
C LEU A 207 -7.98 1.37 2.07
N TYR A 208 -9.06 1.98 1.56
CA TYR A 208 -10.36 1.96 2.22
C TYR A 208 -10.91 0.52 2.32
N ILE A 209 -10.85 -0.25 1.24
CA ILE A 209 -11.24 -1.67 1.26
C ILE A 209 -10.43 -2.44 2.30
N LEU A 210 -9.13 -2.23 2.36
CA LEU A 210 -8.24 -2.95 3.27
C LEU A 210 -8.58 -2.68 4.75
N PHE A 211 -8.96 -1.45 5.11
CA PHE A 211 -9.36 -1.09 6.47
C PHE A 211 -10.82 -1.40 6.76
N CYS A 212 -11.74 -1.00 5.88
CA CYS A 212 -13.17 -1.01 6.14
C CYS A 212 -13.92 -2.21 5.55
N LEU A 213 -13.24 -3.08 4.79
CA LEU A 213 -13.80 -4.28 4.15
C LEU A 213 -15.05 -3.97 3.30
N ASN A 214 -15.10 -2.79 2.70
CA ASN A 214 -16.16 -2.34 1.83
C ASN A 214 -15.63 -1.33 0.81
N HIS A 215 -16.39 -1.15 -0.27
CA HIS A 215 -16.07 -0.16 -1.30
C HIS A 215 -16.50 1.24 -0.86
N PRO A 216 -15.67 2.29 -1.03
CA PRO A 216 -15.96 3.64 -0.53
C PRO A 216 -17.15 4.34 -1.21
N LEU A 217 -17.59 3.89 -2.40
CA LEU A 217 -18.71 4.48 -3.12
C LEU A 217 -19.97 3.60 -3.13
N GLU A 218 -19.91 2.38 -2.57
CA GLU A 218 -21.01 1.41 -2.57
C GLU A 218 -21.80 1.45 -1.26
N GLY A 219 -22.59 2.51 -1.08
CA GLY A 219 -23.53 2.69 0.03
C GLY A 219 -24.97 2.36 -0.34
N LYS A 220 -25.93 3.10 0.23
CA LYS A 220 -27.39 2.91 -0.03
C LYS A 220 -27.76 3.01 -1.49
N ARG A 221 -27.10 3.88 -2.26
CA ARG A 221 -27.34 4.10 -3.70
C ARG A 221 -26.97 2.90 -4.57
N TYR A 222 -26.11 2.03 -4.06
CA TYR A 222 -25.67 0.80 -4.72
C TYR A 222 -26.61 -0.39 -4.48
N LEU A 223 -27.52 -0.32 -3.48
CA LEU A 223 -28.44 -1.39 -3.10
C LEU A 223 -29.62 -1.46 -4.07
N VAL A 224 -29.37 -1.95 -5.29
CA VAL A 224 -30.33 -2.08 -6.38
C VAL A 224 -30.39 -3.52 -6.86
N SER A 225 -31.50 -3.91 -7.50
CA SER A 225 -31.70 -5.29 -7.99
C SER A 225 -30.81 -5.67 -9.18
N GLY A 226 -30.19 -4.71 -9.85
CA GLY A 226 -29.27 -4.95 -10.95
C GLY A 226 -28.46 -3.69 -11.29
N LEU A 227 -27.17 -3.90 -11.52
CA LEU A 227 -26.23 -2.83 -11.85
C LEU A 227 -26.02 -2.78 -13.37
N THR A 228 -26.72 -1.86 -14.02
CA THR A 228 -26.57 -1.61 -15.46
C THR A 228 -25.29 -0.80 -15.76
N PRO A 229 -24.72 -0.86 -16.99
CA PRO A 229 -23.58 -0.02 -17.35
C PRO A 229 -23.82 1.48 -17.13
N ALA A 230 -25.00 1.98 -17.45
CA ALA A 230 -25.39 3.38 -17.23
C ALA A 230 -25.41 3.74 -15.73
N LEU A 231 -25.88 2.83 -14.88
CA LEU A 231 -25.87 3.04 -13.43
C LEU A 231 -24.44 2.96 -12.86
N GLN A 232 -23.59 2.08 -13.40
CA GLN A 232 -22.16 2.05 -13.03
C GLN A 232 -21.47 3.38 -13.38
N GLU A 233 -21.65 3.87 -14.60
CA GLU A 233 -21.12 5.17 -15.03
C GLU A 233 -21.63 6.32 -14.13
N LYS A 234 -22.89 6.26 -13.72
CA LYS A 234 -23.46 7.24 -12.79
C LYS A 234 -22.79 7.17 -11.42
N LEU A 235 -22.71 5.99 -10.82
CA LEU A 235 -22.24 5.80 -9.44
C LEU A 235 -20.72 5.96 -9.30
N TYR A 236 -19.94 5.56 -10.30
CA TYR A 236 -18.48 5.65 -10.25
C TYR A 236 -17.91 6.83 -11.03
N GLY A 237 -18.67 7.45 -11.93
CA GLY A 237 -18.22 8.51 -12.82
C GLY A 237 -18.89 9.85 -12.58
N SER A 238 -20.18 10.02 -13.00
CA SER A 238 -20.82 11.34 -13.01
C SER A 238 -21.32 11.81 -11.65
N GLU A 239 -21.70 10.91 -10.75
CA GLU A 239 -22.25 11.24 -9.43
C GLU A 239 -21.62 10.38 -8.31
N PRO A 240 -20.28 10.28 -8.22
CA PRO A 240 -19.64 9.53 -7.15
C PRO A 240 -19.92 10.23 -5.81
N LEU A 241 -20.22 9.43 -4.78
CA LEU A 241 -20.46 9.95 -3.43
C LEU A 241 -19.91 8.97 -2.40
N PHE A 242 -19.07 9.49 -1.52
CA PHE A 242 -18.44 8.70 -0.47
C PHE A 242 -19.47 8.15 0.52
N ILE A 243 -19.33 6.87 0.88
CA ILE A 243 -20.25 6.21 1.83
C ILE A 243 -20.20 6.82 3.24
N MET A 244 -19.08 7.47 3.61
CA MET A 244 -18.89 8.14 4.90
C MET A 244 -18.73 9.65 4.72
N ASP A 245 -19.39 10.23 3.70
CA ASP A 245 -19.41 11.68 3.47
C ASP A 245 -20.04 12.38 4.69
N PRO A 246 -19.36 13.36 5.32
CA PRO A 246 -19.88 14.04 6.50
C PRO A 246 -21.05 15.00 6.21
N ASP A 247 -21.19 15.44 4.95
CA ASP A 247 -22.14 16.48 4.55
C ASP A 247 -23.35 15.92 3.77
N ASP A 248 -23.25 14.67 3.27
CA ASP A 248 -24.30 14.06 2.43
C ASP A 248 -24.43 12.55 2.69
N ASP A 249 -25.46 12.16 3.44
CA ASP A 249 -25.75 10.77 3.80
C ASP A 249 -26.60 10.00 2.79
N SER A 250 -26.93 10.59 1.65
CA SER A 250 -27.78 9.98 0.62
C SER A 250 -27.20 8.66 0.05
N ASN A 251 -25.86 8.51 0.09
CA ASN A 251 -25.16 7.25 -0.16
C ASN A 251 -24.61 6.63 1.14
N GLY A 252 -25.07 7.07 2.29
CA GLY A 252 -24.57 6.59 3.58
C GLY A 252 -24.65 5.08 3.74
N PRO A 253 -23.93 4.50 4.73
CA PRO A 253 -23.91 3.07 4.92
C PRO A 253 -25.25 2.53 5.39
N HIS A 254 -25.64 1.35 4.89
CA HIS A 254 -26.80 0.63 5.40
C HIS A 254 -26.43 -0.09 6.69
N SER A 255 -27.20 0.09 7.77
CA SER A 255 -26.89 -0.35 9.13
C SER A 255 -26.66 -1.87 9.28
N VAL A 256 -27.28 -2.69 8.44
CA VAL A 256 -27.12 -4.14 8.46
C VAL A 256 -26.01 -4.60 7.51
N ILE A 257 -26.07 -4.18 6.24
CA ILE A 257 -25.15 -4.65 5.19
C ILE A 257 -23.73 -4.14 5.45
N HIS A 258 -23.59 -2.87 5.86
CA HIS A 258 -22.29 -2.23 6.09
C HIS A 258 -21.91 -2.17 7.59
N LYS A 259 -22.50 -3.02 8.43
CA LYS A 259 -22.27 -3.00 9.88
C LYS A 259 -20.78 -3.04 10.25
N ASN A 260 -20.00 -3.90 9.61
CA ASN A 260 -18.56 -4.03 9.91
C ASN A 260 -17.81 -2.75 9.53
N SER A 261 -18.11 -2.17 8.37
CA SER A 261 -17.51 -0.91 7.92
C SER A 261 -17.81 0.25 8.85
N ILE A 262 -19.05 0.34 9.36
CA ILE A 262 -19.46 1.35 10.34
C ILE A 262 -18.66 1.21 11.63
N VAL A 263 -18.52 -0.02 12.14
CA VAL A 263 -17.77 -0.28 13.38
C VAL A 263 -16.30 0.09 13.20
N VAL A 264 -15.67 -0.37 12.13
CA VAL A 264 -14.26 -0.07 11.87
C VAL A 264 -14.05 1.44 11.66
N TRP A 265 -14.90 2.09 10.87
CA TRP A 265 -14.84 3.54 10.64
C TRP A 265 -14.85 4.34 11.95
N ASN A 266 -15.73 3.98 12.88
CA ASN A 266 -15.83 4.63 14.19
C ASN A 266 -14.61 4.35 15.10
N CYS A 267 -13.89 3.27 14.87
CA CYS A 267 -12.64 2.94 15.58
C CYS A 267 -11.40 3.60 14.98
N LEU A 268 -11.46 4.08 13.72
CA LEU A 268 -10.33 4.76 13.09
C LEU A 268 -10.05 6.11 13.80
N PRO A 269 -8.78 6.47 13.98
CA PRO A 269 -8.39 7.80 14.45
C PRO A 269 -8.91 8.92 13.52
N ASP A 270 -9.19 10.10 14.08
CA ASP A 270 -9.72 11.23 13.31
C ASP A 270 -8.85 11.53 12.07
N TYR A 271 -7.53 11.61 12.22
CA TYR A 271 -6.63 11.90 11.11
C TYR A 271 -6.66 10.83 10.00
N MET A 272 -7.03 9.57 10.31
CA MET A 272 -7.26 8.53 9.30
C MET A 272 -8.61 8.71 8.61
N ARG A 273 -9.65 9.10 9.36
CA ARG A 273 -10.95 9.44 8.77
C ARG A 273 -10.84 10.67 7.88
N ASP A 274 -10.15 11.71 8.34
CA ASP A 274 -9.96 12.98 7.61
C ASP A 274 -9.28 12.76 6.26
N ILE A 275 -8.24 11.91 6.21
CA ILE A 275 -7.54 11.64 4.93
C ILE A 275 -8.42 10.85 3.96
N PHE A 276 -9.27 9.92 4.44
CA PHE A 276 -10.25 9.24 3.59
C PHE A 276 -11.34 10.19 3.10
N VAL A 277 -11.89 11.05 3.98
CA VAL A 277 -12.86 12.09 3.59
C VAL A 277 -12.25 13.01 2.54
N LYS A 278 -11.00 13.43 2.71
CA LYS A 278 -10.29 14.23 1.70
C LYS A 278 -10.14 13.48 0.38
N ALA A 279 -9.78 12.19 0.41
CA ALA A 279 -9.56 11.37 -0.78
C ALA A 279 -10.83 11.19 -1.63
N PHE A 280 -11.99 11.10 -0.99
CA PHE A 280 -13.29 10.87 -1.61
C PHE A 280 -14.24 12.07 -1.48
N SER A 281 -13.71 13.27 -1.27
CA SER A 281 -14.49 14.51 -1.27
C SER A 281 -14.97 14.87 -2.67
N ARG A 282 -16.06 15.63 -2.77
CA ARG A 282 -16.53 16.22 -4.04
C ARG A 282 -15.42 17.00 -4.76
N ASN A 283 -14.58 17.71 -4.00
CA ASN A 283 -13.44 18.42 -4.56
C ASN A 283 -12.42 17.45 -5.20
N ALA A 284 -12.11 16.33 -4.55
CA ALA A 284 -11.19 15.32 -5.08
C ALA A 284 -11.74 14.58 -6.31
N PHE A 285 -13.06 14.46 -6.45
CA PHE A 285 -13.70 13.92 -7.64
C PHE A 285 -13.63 14.91 -8.82
N GLN A 286 -13.83 16.20 -8.56
CA GLN A 286 -13.85 17.24 -9.60
C GLN A 286 -12.45 17.73 -9.98
N LYS A 287 -11.51 17.75 -9.02
CA LYS A 287 -10.14 18.26 -9.19
C LYS A 287 -9.12 17.23 -8.68
N PRO A 288 -8.68 16.27 -9.52
CA PRO A 288 -7.79 15.18 -9.14
C PRO A 288 -6.50 15.59 -8.42
N SER A 289 -5.96 16.78 -8.70
CA SER A 289 -4.76 17.31 -8.04
C SER A 289 -4.93 17.59 -6.55
N THR A 290 -6.16 17.60 -6.01
CA THR A 290 -6.45 17.82 -4.59
C THR A 290 -6.47 16.53 -3.76
N ARG A 291 -6.41 15.37 -4.41
CA ARG A 291 -6.30 14.06 -3.76
C ARG A 291 -5.08 13.99 -2.85
N PRO A 292 -5.15 13.30 -1.70
CA PRO A 292 -3.98 13.09 -0.86
C PRO A 292 -2.84 12.49 -1.66
N LYS A 293 -1.64 13.04 -1.46
CA LYS A 293 -0.42 12.47 -2.04
C LYS A 293 0.02 11.25 -1.25
N GLU A 294 0.86 10.43 -1.82
CA GLU A 294 1.42 9.23 -1.18
C GLU A 294 2.12 9.59 0.14
N ILE A 295 2.79 10.74 0.21
CA ILE A 295 3.45 11.20 1.44
C ILE A 295 2.43 11.58 2.54
N ASP A 296 1.26 12.09 2.20
CA ASP A 296 0.20 12.37 3.17
C ASP A 296 -0.29 11.07 3.82
N TRP A 297 -0.51 10.04 3.00
CA TRP A 297 -0.85 8.69 3.45
C TRP A 297 0.24 8.06 4.32
N LEU A 298 1.52 8.14 3.91
CA LEU A 298 2.62 7.60 4.69
C LEU A 298 2.73 8.27 6.06
N ASN A 299 2.53 9.59 6.15
CA ASN A 299 2.51 10.31 7.42
C ASN A 299 1.39 9.83 8.34
N ALA A 300 0.17 9.66 7.82
CA ALA A 300 -0.96 9.17 8.59
C ALA A 300 -0.76 7.71 9.03
N LEU A 301 -0.34 6.84 8.12
CA LEU A 301 -0.15 5.41 8.37
C LEU A 301 1.01 5.13 9.33
N THR A 302 2.16 5.82 9.20
CA THR A 302 3.29 5.65 10.12
C THR A 302 2.97 6.16 11.52
N ARG A 303 2.20 7.25 11.64
CA ARG A 303 1.64 7.69 12.91
C ARG A 303 0.74 6.62 13.51
N PHE A 304 -0.24 6.13 12.76
CA PHE A 304 -1.19 5.11 13.21
C PHE A 304 -0.47 3.83 13.65
N ARG A 305 0.52 3.38 12.86
CA ARG A 305 1.36 2.24 13.18
C ARG A 305 2.11 2.40 14.50
N SER A 306 2.62 3.59 14.76
CA SER A 306 3.36 3.92 15.97
C SER A 306 2.46 4.01 17.21
N GLU A 307 1.20 4.40 17.04
CA GLU A 307 0.24 4.54 18.14
C GLU A 307 -0.41 3.21 18.58
N ILE A 308 -0.17 2.10 17.86
CA ILE A 308 -0.64 0.78 18.29
C ILE A 308 0.41 0.12 19.19
N VAL A 309 -0.02 -0.22 20.41
CA VAL A 309 0.82 -0.85 21.45
C VAL A 309 0.26 -2.23 21.79
N THR A 310 1.13 -3.22 21.95
CA THR A 310 0.72 -4.54 22.40
C THR A 310 0.62 -4.55 23.93
N CYS A 311 -0.55 -4.87 24.46
CA CYS A 311 -0.77 -5.09 25.89
C CYS A 311 -0.06 -6.37 26.36
N GLN A 312 0.17 -6.50 27.66
CA GLN A 312 0.72 -7.74 28.26
C GLN A 312 -0.13 -9.00 28.00
N CYS A 313 -1.45 -8.87 27.74
CA CYS A 313 -2.29 -9.98 27.35
C CYS A 313 -2.16 -10.37 25.86
N GLY A 314 -1.37 -9.66 25.08
CA GLY A 314 -1.17 -9.88 23.65
C GLY A 314 -2.09 -9.04 22.75
N ASN A 315 -3.16 -8.43 23.30
CA ASN A 315 -4.09 -7.61 22.50
C ASN A 315 -3.46 -6.28 22.07
N GLU A 316 -3.83 -5.78 20.90
CA GLU A 316 -3.39 -4.48 20.38
C GLU A 316 -4.29 -3.37 20.92
N VAL A 317 -3.67 -2.30 21.42
CA VAL A 317 -4.35 -1.12 21.99
C VAL A 317 -3.91 0.11 21.22
N PHE A 318 -4.85 0.88 20.71
CA PHE A 318 -4.59 2.18 20.12
C PHE A 318 -4.37 3.23 21.21
N THR A 319 -3.24 3.95 21.13
CA THR A 319 -2.80 4.94 22.11
C THR A 319 -2.64 6.30 21.44
N GLN A 320 -3.62 7.14 21.55
CA GLN A 320 -3.61 8.47 20.94
C GLN A 320 -2.49 9.34 21.53
N ASN A 321 -1.63 9.90 20.67
CA ASN A 321 -0.52 10.76 21.07
C ASN A 321 0.43 10.15 22.12
N GLY A 322 0.57 8.82 22.11
CA GLY A 322 1.44 8.12 23.06
C GLY A 322 0.92 8.05 24.50
N GLU A 323 -0.34 8.42 24.75
CA GLU A 323 -0.97 8.33 26.06
C GLU A 323 -1.31 6.87 26.40
N ALA A 324 -1.00 6.46 27.65
CA ALA A 324 -1.31 5.12 28.12
C ALA A 324 -2.81 4.91 28.29
N ARG A 325 -3.37 3.84 27.72
CA ARG A 325 -4.79 3.49 27.77
C ARG A 325 -5.05 2.13 28.42
N LYS A 326 -6.27 1.92 28.91
CA LYS A 326 -6.72 0.60 29.36
C LYS A 326 -6.96 -0.30 28.15
N CYS A 327 -6.50 -1.54 28.27
CA CYS A 327 -6.82 -2.60 27.32
C CYS A 327 -8.26 -3.04 27.55
N GLU A 328 -9.07 -3.07 26.51
CA GLU A 328 -10.48 -3.47 26.59
C GLU A 328 -10.62 -4.95 26.95
N GLU A 329 -9.68 -5.80 26.52
CA GLU A 329 -9.70 -7.24 26.78
C GLU A 329 -9.41 -7.58 28.25
N CYS A 330 -8.36 -7.02 28.84
CA CYS A 330 -7.90 -7.41 30.18
C CYS A 330 -8.00 -6.29 31.23
N GLY A 331 -8.45 -5.11 30.89
CA GLY A 331 -8.58 -3.94 31.78
C GLY A 331 -7.27 -3.29 32.24
N ARG A 332 -6.10 -3.88 31.93
CA ARG A 332 -4.79 -3.35 32.35
C ARG A 332 -4.44 -2.11 31.56
N LYS A 333 -3.82 -1.13 32.22
CA LYS A 333 -3.25 0.03 31.56
C LYS A 333 -2.00 -0.39 30.77
N THR A 334 -1.86 0.10 29.53
CA THR A 334 -0.64 -0.10 28.73
C THR A 334 0.55 0.55 29.40
N ASN A 335 1.70 -0.13 29.42
CA ASN A 335 2.92 0.42 29.98
C ASN A 335 3.68 1.26 28.94
N ILE A 336 3.54 2.59 29.03
CA ILE A 336 4.22 3.55 28.17
C ILE A 336 4.95 4.55 29.06
N PRO A 337 6.18 4.27 29.47
CA PRO A 337 6.91 5.14 30.42
C PRO A 337 7.32 6.47 29.81
N PHE A 338 7.53 6.51 28.49
CA PHE A 338 7.95 7.71 27.78
C PHE A 338 7.21 7.85 26.44
N LYS A 339 7.17 9.07 25.92
CA LYS A 339 6.73 9.39 24.55
C LYS A 339 7.79 10.21 23.82
N LEU A 340 7.85 10.04 22.52
CA LEU A 340 8.64 10.86 21.62
C LEU A 340 7.73 11.92 21.00
N VAL A 341 8.03 13.17 21.28
CA VAL A 341 7.28 14.33 20.79
C VAL A 341 7.92 14.81 19.50
N LEU A 342 7.20 14.62 18.41
CA LEU A 342 7.54 15.15 17.08
C LEU A 342 6.84 16.50 16.88
N SER A 343 7.09 17.17 15.77
CA SER A 343 6.54 18.51 15.50
C SER A 343 5.00 18.61 15.53
N ARG A 344 4.30 17.52 15.17
CA ARG A 344 2.83 17.52 14.98
C ARG A 344 2.07 16.62 15.95
N TYR A 345 2.72 15.62 16.53
CA TYR A 345 2.10 14.62 17.41
C TYR A 345 3.16 13.92 18.24
N SER A 346 2.73 13.10 19.18
CA SER A 346 3.63 12.25 19.96
C SER A 346 3.36 10.78 19.69
N ILE A 347 4.40 9.94 19.82
CA ILE A 347 4.29 8.49 19.68
C ILE A 347 4.81 7.80 20.95
N PRO A 348 4.30 6.60 21.29
CA PRO A 348 4.81 5.82 22.41
C PRO A 348 6.29 5.48 22.25
N ALA A 349 7.10 5.69 23.28
CA ALA A 349 8.51 5.28 23.31
C ALA A 349 8.64 3.96 24.05
N ILE A 350 8.21 2.88 23.41
CA ILE A 350 8.32 1.51 23.90
C ILE A 350 9.30 0.71 23.03
N LYS A 351 9.75 -0.46 23.50
CA LYS A 351 10.64 -1.35 22.75
C LYS A 351 10.17 -1.55 21.31
N ASN A 352 11.06 -1.36 20.35
CA ASN A 352 10.85 -1.43 18.91
C ASN A 352 10.03 -0.29 18.29
N SER A 353 9.60 0.73 19.04
CA SER A 353 9.08 1.97 18.44
C SER A 353 10.12 2.57 17.48
N ARG A 354 9.65 3.05 16.33
CA ARG A 354 10.50 3.61 15.28
C ARG A 354 10.02 5.00 14.89
N ILE A 355 10.97 5.84 14.49
CA ILE A 355 10.70 7.06 13.75
C ILE A 355 11.17 6.81 12.32
N TYR A 356 10.28 7.01 11.36
CA TYR A 356 10.57 6.88 9.93
C TYR A 356 10.93 8.25 9.34
N ARG A 357 11.70 8.23 8.26
CA ARG A 357 12.16 9.46 7.61
C ARG A 357 11.00 10.37 7.19
N CYS A 358 9.91 9.81 6.66
CA CYS A 358 8.72 10.58 6.26
C CYS A 358 8.06 11.36 7.42
N GLN A 359 8.21 10.93 8.66
CA GLN A 359 7.62 11.60 9.84
C GLN A 359 8.37 12.90 10.23
N LEU A 360 9.57 13.09 9.70
CA LEU A 360 10.44 14.22 10.05
C LEU A 360 10.45 15.34 8.99
N GLY A 361 9.79 15.17 7.86
CA GLY A 361 9.71 16.19 6.82
C GLY A 361 9.89 15.64 5.41
N VAL A 362 10.49 16.46 4.53
CA VAL A 362 10.73 16.08 3.12
C VAL A 362 11.77 14.96 3.05
N CYS A 363 11.47 13.94 2.26
CA CYS A 363 12.37 12.80 2.02
C CYS A 363 12.17 12.25 0.60
N ASP A 364 13.19 11.55 0.11
CA ASP A 364 13.10 10.81 -1.14
C ASP A 364 12.06 9.69 -1.06
N ALA A 365 11.59 9.21 -2.20
CA ALA A 365 10.52 8.21 -2.24
C ALA A 365 10.99 6.88 -1.64
N GLU A 366 12.18 6.45 -2.02
CA GLU A 366 12.81 5.21 -1.62
C GLU A 366 13.09 5.17 -0.11
N ASP A 367 13.33 6.33 0.51
CA ASP A 367 13.72 6.46 1.90
C ASP A 367 12.56 6.68 2.88
N ALA A 368 11.35 6.88 2.39
CA ALA A 368 10.22 7.29 3.23
C ALA A 368 9.99 6.41 4.44
N LEU A 369 10.10 5.10 4.27
CA LEU A 369 9.94 4.10 5.33
C LEU A 369 11.27 3.63 5.95
N THR A 370 12.37 4.34 5.69
CA THR A 370 13.65 4.06 6.34
C THR A 370 13.58 4.49 7.81
N PRO A 371 13.79 3.58 8.78
CA PRO A 371 13.83 3.95 10.17
C PRO A 371 15.09 4.79 10.45
N VAL A 372 14.91 5.98 10.99
CA VAL A 372 16.01 6.87 11.40
C VAL A 372 16.30 6.82 12.89
N ALA A 373 15.31 6.38 13.68
CA ALA A 373 15.47 6.15 15.12
C ALA A 373 14.70 4.89 15.54
N GLN A 374 15.21 4.17 16.56
CA GLN A 374 14.55 3.00 17.12
C GLN A 374 14.72 2.96 18.64
N VAL A 375 13.63 2.75 19.35
CA VAL A 375 13.66 2.48 20.79
C VAL A 375 14.16 1.04 21.02
N VAL A 376 15.21 0.91 21.83
CA VAL A 376 15.85 -0.35 22.20
C VAL A 376 15.82 -0.55 23.71
N GLU A 377 15.89 -1.79 24.14
CA GLU A 377 15.94 -2.18 25.54
C GLU A 377 17.29 -2.82 25.87
N LYS A 378 17.90 -2.40 26.96
CA LYS A 378 19.14 -3.02 27.46
C LYS A 378 18.80 -4.34 28.13
N LYS A 379 19.43 -5.44 27.67
CA LYS A 379 19.10 -6.81 28.10
C LYS A 379 19.22 -7.02 29.62
N ASP A 380 20.25 -6.43 30.23
CA ASP A 380 20.58 -6.68 31.65
C ASP A 380 19.70 -5.91 32.64
N SER A 381 19.15 -4.75 32.24
CA SER A 381 18.44 -3.84 33.15
C SER A 381 17.02 -3.50 32.73
N GLY A 382 16.59 -3.89 31.54
CA GLY A 382 15.30 -3.45 30.97
C GLY A 382 15.23 -1.96 30.65
N ALA A 383 16.32 -1.21 30.82
CA ALA A 383 16.33 0.23 30.58
C ALA A 383 16.15 0.53 29.09
N LEU A 384 15.25 1.49 28.78
CA LEU A 384 14.99 1.91 27.42
C LEU A 384 15.95 3.01 26.98
N GLY A 385 16.34 2.94 25.71
CA GLY A 385 17.13 3.96 25.02
C GLY A 385 16.67 4.13 23.59
N ILE A 386 17.06 5.23 22.95
CA ILE A 386 16.80 5.45 21.53
C ILE A 386 18.11 5.36 20.75
N ARG A 387 18.12 4.51 19.75
CA ARG A 387 19.27 4.24 18.87
C ARG A 387 19.18 5.12 17.63
N ASN A 388 20.29 5.75 17.28
CA ASN A 388 20.46 6.41 16.01
C ASN A 388 20.57 5.38 14.89
N LYS A 389 19.53 5.30 14.05
CA LYS A 389 19.50 4.42 12.86
C LYS A 389 19.81 5.15 11.57
N SER A 390 20.05 6.47 11.64
CA SER A 390 20.43 7.28 10.47
C SER A 390 21.95 7.18 10.22
N GLU A 391 22.37 7.54 9.03
CA GLU A 391 23.79 7.59 8.64
C GLU A 391 24.54 8.82 9.20
N LYS A 392 23.79 9.80 9.72
CA LYS A 392 24.35 11.06 10.22
C LYS A 392 24.35 11.08 11.75
N ARG A 393 25.29 11.86 12.32
CA ARG A 393 25.27 12.14 13.76
C ARG A 393 24.10 13.04 14.12
N TRP A 394 23.48 12.78 15.27
CA TRP A 394 22.49 13.65 15.87
C TRP A 394 23.14 14.64 16.82
N ASP A 395 22.49 15.79 17.00
CA ASP A 395 22.75 16.72 18.10
C ASP A 395 21.72 16.46 19.20
N ALA A 396 22.16 16.03 20.35
CA ALA A 396 21.32 15.80 21.51
C ALA A 396 21.65 16.81 22.63
N ILE A 397 20.63 17.29 23.31
CA ILE A 397 20.75 18.16 24.48
C ILE A 397 20.27 17.33 25.68
N THR A 398 21.16 17.15 26.65
CA THR A 398 20.84 16.41 27.88
C THR A 398 19.97 17.25 28.81
N THR A 399 19.40 16.63 29.86
CA THR A 399 18.61 17.30 30.91
C THR A 399 19.37 18.41 31.64
N LYS A 400 20.71 18.42 31.58
CA LYS A 400 21.58 19.46 32.15
C LYS A 400 21.95 20.55 31.14
N GLY A 401 21.34 20.56 29.95
CA GLY A 401 21.65 21.51 28.89
C GLY A 401 22.97 21.24 28.15
N THR A 402 23.64 20.11 28.42
CA THR A 402 24.91 19.77 27.74
C THR A 402 24.63 19.19 26.36
N ALA A 403 25.26 19.77 25.35
CA ALA A 403 25.22 19.24 23.99
C ALA A 403 26.06 17.96 23.86
N ARG A 404 25.54 16.96 23.16
CA ARG A 404 26.20 15.70 22.84
C ARG A 404 25.96 15.31 21.40
N LYS A 405 27.00 14.86 20.71
CA LYS A 405 26.87 14.21 19.40
C LYS A 405 26.59 12.72 19.60
N VAL A 406 25.60 12.20 18.88
CA VAL A 406 25.19 10.79 18.89
C VAL A 406 25.53 10.18 17.54
N ALA A 407 26.51 9.30 17.50
CA ALA A 407 26.95 8.64 16.25
C ALA A 407 25.89 7.65 15.73
N PRO A 408 25.95 7.26 14.46
CA PRO A 408 25.16 6.13 13.94
C PRO A 408 25.34 4.89 14.84
N GLU A 409 24.24 4.15 15.05
CA GLU A 409 24.11 2.98 15.95
C GLU A 409 24.32 3.28 17.45
N GLU A 410 24.73 4.48 17.84
CA GLU A 410 24.83 4.86 19.24
C GLU A 410 23.45 5.02 19.88
N VAL A 411 23.38 4.73 21.20
CA VAL A 411 22.15 4.77 21.98
C VAL A 411 22.23 5.88 23.03
N ILE A 412 21.20 6.71 23.12
CA ILE A 412 20.98 7.63 24.25
C ILE A 412 19.86 7.09 25.14
N PRO A 413 19.94 7.27 26.48
CA PRO A 413 18.89 6.78 27.38
C PRO A 413 17.59 7.56 27.16
N LEU A 414 16.43 6.90 27.32
CA LEU A 414 15.16 7.59 27.43
C LEU A 414 15.07 8.23 28.81
N LYS A 415 15.16 9.55 28.86
CA LYS A 415 14.99 10.39 30.07
C LYS A 415 14.16 11.62 29.72
N ASP A 416 13.29 11.99 30.63
CA ASP A 416 12.47 13.21 30.46
C ASP A 416 13.36 14.45 30.25
N GLY A 417 12.96 15.33 29.33
CA GLY A 417 13.67 16.56 29.02
C GLY A 417 14.86 16.44 28.07
N ILE A 418 15.25 15.23 27.63
CA ILE A 418 16.25 15.09 26.55
C ILE A 418 15.59 15.46 25.22
N THR A 419 16.28 16.28 24.42
CA THR A 419 15.93 16.57 23.03
C THR A 419 17.05 16.15 22.11
N PHE A 420 16.72 15.76 20.87
CA PHE A 420 17.71 15.45 19.85
C PHE A 420 17.19 15.86 18.47
N ASN A 421 18.12 16.25 17.60
CA ASN A 421 17.80 16.68 16.24
C ASN A 421 18.25 15.61 15.23
N ILE A 422 17.36 15.27 14.31
CA ILE A 422 17.64 14.40 13.16
C ILE A 422 17.49 15.28 11.90
N GLY A 423 18.59 15.76 11.34
CA GLY A 423 18.55 16.85 10.37
C GLY A 423 17.94 18.10 11.01
N ASP A 424 16.96 18.69 10.33
CA ASP A 424 16.25 19.89 10.81
C ASP A 424 15.10 19.59 11.78
N ALA A 425 14.75 18.32 11.96
CA ALA A 425 13.65 17.92 12.82
C ALA A 425 14.10 17.72 14.26
N SER A 426 13.41 18.34 15.20
CA SER A 426 13.63 18.18 16.64
C SER A 426 12.66 17.17 17.23
N VAL A 427 13.16 16.28 18.07
CA VAL A 427 12.39 15.29 18.82
C VAL A 427 12.68 15.44 20.30
N ALA A 428 11.64 15.54 21.12
CA ALA A 428 11.78 15.58 22.57
C ALA A 428 11.33 14.26 23.22
N ILE A 429 12.03 13.85 24.25
CA ILE A 429 11.65 12.71 25.10
C ILE A 429 10.90 13.26 26.29
N LYS A 430 9.66 12.80 26.52
CA LYS A 430 8.83 13.17 27.68
C LYS A 430 8.39 11.93 28.45
N ALA A 431 8.43 12.00 29.77
CA ALA A 431 7.76 11.03 30.63
C ALA A 431 6.24 11.10 30.44
N ASN A 432 5.54 9.98 30.66
CA ASN A 432 4.10 9.84 30.43
C ASN A 432 3.31 9.85 31.74
#